data_7bf0f0fc24d80f5b2ecaf8d08777eaee
#
_entry.id   7bf0f0fc24d80f5b2ecaf8d08777eaee
#
_cell.length_a   1.000
_cell.length_b   1.000
_cell.length_c   1.000
_cell.angle_alpha   90.00
_cell.angle_beta   90.00
_cell.angle_gamma   90.00
#
_symmetry.space_group_name_H-M   'P 1'
#
loop_
_entity.id
_entity.type
_entity.pdbx_description
1 polymer ?
#
loop_
_entity_poly.entity_id
_entity_poly.type
_entity_poly.pdbx_seq_one_letter_code
_entity_poly.pdbx_strand_id
1 'polypeptide(L)'
;LLIQIVAGDNVLFSFKDFALDGERRELRSRGTIVPIEPQVFDLLVYLIQNRDRVVSKGDLIASVWGGRIVSDSTLDSRINAVRKAIGDSGEQQTLVRTIPRKGIRFVGEVLQEQ
;
A
#
# COMPACT_ATOMS: atom_id res chain seq x y z
N LEU A 1 -10.81 14.69 -19.34
CA LEU A 1 -10.42 14.40 -18.89
C LEU A 1 -10.20 13.90 -18.13
N LEU A 2 -10.31 13.70 -17.93
CA LEU A 2 -9.94 13.26 -17.23
C LEU A 2 -9.70 12.46 -16.71
N ILE A 3 -9.57 12.10 -16.81
CA ILE A 3 -9.27 11.37 -16.42
C ILE A 3 -8.60 10.79 -15.89
N GLN A 4 -8.05 10.84 -15.80
CA GLN A 4 -7.22 10.37 -15.27
C GLN A 4 -7.14 10.37 -14.14
N ILE A 5 -7.70 10.80 -14.09
CA ILE A 5 -7.49 10.89 -13.06
C ILE A 5 -7.38 9.95 -12.39
N VAL A 6 -6.88 9.96 -11.97
CA VAL A 6 -6.34 9.14 -11.23
C VAL A 6 -7.24 8.55 -10.26
N ALA A 7 -7.76 7.39 -10.56
CA ALA A 7 -8.76 6.74 -9.79
C ALA A 7 -8.36 6.61 -8.32
N GLY A 8 -7.09 6.33 -8.06
CA GLY A 8 -6.65 6.12 -6.70
C GLY A 8 -6.70 7.35 -5.82
N ASP A 9 -6.64 8.54 -6.42
CA ASP A 9 -6.61 9.77 -5.64
C ASP A 9 -7.95 10.12 -5.02
N ASN A 10 -9.04 9.56 -5.57
CA ASN A 10 -10.39 9.87 -5.11
C ASN A 10 -11.06 8.69 -4.42
N VAL A 11 -10.30 7.70 -4.05
CA VAL A 11 -10.85 6.47 -3.51
C VAL A 11 -10.65 6.40 -2.01
N LEU A 12 -11.68 5.92 -1.33
CA LEU A 12 -11.62 5.62 0.09
C LEU A 12 -11.64 4.10 0.25
N PHE A 13 -10.61 3.57 0.85
CA PHE A 13 -10.51 2.14 1.13
C PHE A 13 -10.70 1.90 2.63
N SER A 14 -11.45 0.86 2.97
CA SER A 14 -11.61 0.46 4.36
C SER A 14 -11.22 -1.00 4.51
N PHE A 15 -10.40 -1.30 5.50
CA PHE A 15 -10.01 -2.67 5.81
C PHE A 15 -9.73 -2.76 7.31
N LYS A 16 -10.26 -3.77 7.97
CA LYS A 16 -10.20 -3.91 9.42
C LYS A 16 -10.64 -2.60 10.07
N ASP A 17 -9.82 -2.05 10.96
CA ASP A 17 -10.15 -0.79 11.65
C ASP A 17 -9.58 0.43 10.93
N PHE A 18 -9.08 0.25 9.71
CA PHE A 18 -8.38 1.31 8.98
C PHE A 18 -9.23 1.89 7.87
N ALA A 19 -9.02 3.18 7.63
CA ALA A 19 -9.58 3.89 6.49
C ALA A 19 -8.44 4.62 5.80
N LEU A 20 -8.29 4.38 4.50
CA LEU A 20 -7.25 4.99 3.69
C LEU A 20 -7.91 5.95 2.72
N ASP A 21 -7.63 7.25 2.88
CA ASP A 21 -8.22 8.30 2.06
C ASP A 21 -7.18 8.79 1.07
N GLY A 22 -7.34 8.42 -0.19
CA GLY A 22 -6.39 8.79 -1.24
C GLY A 22 -6.39 10.27 -1.55
N GLU A 23 -7.55 10.93 -1.43
CA GLU A 23 -7.66 12.36 -1.72
C GLU A 23 -6.94 13.18 -0.65
N ARG A 24 -7.17 12.87 0.60
CA ARG A 24 -6.54 13.58 1.71
C ARG A 24 -5.15 13.03 2.05
N ARG A 25 -4.80 11.89 1.48
CA ARG A 25 -3.54 11.20 1.74
C ARG A 25 -3.38 10.94 3.24
N GLU A 26 -4.43 10.36 3.83
CA GLU A 26 -4.48 10.05 5.24
C GLU A 26 -4.80 8.59 5.47
N LEU A 27 -4.16 8.02 6.48
CA LEU A 27 -4.51 6.71 7.00
C LEU A 27 -5.05 6.93 8.41
N ARG A 28 -6.23 6.36 8.70
CA ARG A 28 -6.85 6.46 10.01
C ARG A 28 -7.13 5.09 10.57
N SER A 29 -7.01 4.98 11.88
CA SER A 29 -7.40 3.78 12.60
C SER A 29 -8.42 4.21 13.64
N ARG A 30 -9.64 3.70 13.52
CA ARG A 30 -10.75 4.05 14.43
C ARG A 30 -10.93 5.56 14.56
N GLY A 31 -10.79 6.25 13.44
CA GLY A 31 -10.98 7.70 13.39
C GLY A 31 -9.76 8.52 13.77
N THR A 32 -8.68 7.90 14.21
CA THR A 32 -7.46 8.61 14.60
C THR A 32 -6.42 8.50 13.50
N ILE A 33 -5.79 9.63 13.18
CA ILE A 33 -4.76 9.64 12.14
C ILE A 33 -3.57 8.79 12.54
N VAL A 34 -3.13 7.92 11.64
CA VAL A 34 -1.92 7.11 11.80
C VAL A 34 -0.81 7.81 11.03
N PRO A 35 0.27 8.20 11.69
CA PRO A 35 1.41 8.82 10.98
C PRO A 35 1.99 7.83 9.99
N ILE A 36 2.22 8.31 8.76
CA ILE A 36 2.78 7.46 7.71
C ILE A 36 3.53 8.36 6.74
N GLU A 37 4.73 7.97 6.36
CA GLU A 37 5.52 8.75 5.43
C GLU A 37 4.91 8.70 4.03
N PRO A 38 5.08 9.76 3.24
CA PRO A 38 4.45 9.83 1.90
C PRO A 38 4.78 8.64 1.01
N GLN A 39 6.01 8.19 0.99
CA GLN A 39 6.39 7.07 0.12
C GLN A 39 5.77 5.75 0.61
N VAL A 40 5.68 5.58 1.92
CA VAL A 40 5.04 4.41 2.52
C VAL A 40 3.55 4.44 2.23
N PHE A 41 2.94 5.62 2.29
CA PHE A 41 1.55 5.80 1.92
C PHE A 41 1.31 5.40 0.46
N ASP A 42 2.14 5.89 -0.45
CA ASP A 42 2.02 5.56 -1.87
C ASP A 42 2.16 4.06 -2.11
N LEU A 43 3.07 3.43 -1.41
CA LEU A 43 3.26 1.99 -1.51
C LEU A 43 2.01 1.24 -1.05
N LEU A 44 1.43 1.65 0.07
CA LEU A 44 0.20 1.03 0.58
C LEU A 44 -0.95 1.18 -0.40
N VAL A 45 -1.15 2.39 -0.94
CA VAL A 45 -2.20 2.63 -1.92
C VAL A 45 -2.01 1.73 -3.14
N TYR A 46 -0.79 1.66 -3.64
CA TYR A 46 -0.49 0.84 -4.82
C TYR A 46 -0.80 -0.64 -4.55
N LEU A 47 -0.41 -1.14 -3.38
CA LEU A 47 -0.67 -2.54 -3.04
C LEU A 47 -2.17 -2.83 -2.95
N ILE A 48 -2.94 -1.91 -2.37
CA ILE A 48 -4.38 -2.11 -2.25
C ILE A 48 -5.06 -2.02 -3.61
N GLN A 49 -4.64 -1.08 -4.45
CA GLN A 49 -5.20 -0.95 -5.80
C GLN A 49 -4.92 -2.17 -6.66
N ASN A 50 -3.84 -2.87 -6.39
CA ASN A 50 -3.44 -4.05 -7.16
C ASN A 50 -3.59 -5.34 -6.35
N ARG A 51 -4.51 -5.35 -5.38
CA ARG A 51 -4.67 -6.46 -4.45
C ARG A 51 -5.12 -7.78 -5.09
N ASP A 52 -5.59 -7.71 -6.31
CA ASP A 52 -6.02 -8.90 -7.04
C ASP A 52 -4.87 -9.66 -7.69
N ARG A 53 -3.65 -9.16 -7.57
CA ARG A 53 -2.49 -9.82 -8.17
C ARG A 53 -1.26 -9.66 -7.27
N VAL A 54 -0.25 -10.47 -7.54
CA VAL A 54 1.05 -10.33 -6.88
C VAL A 54 1.80 -9.19 -7.56
N VAL A 55 2.33 -8.30 -6.75
CA VAL A 55 3.11 -7.14 -7.23
C VAL A 55 4.59 -7.47 -7.13
N SER A 56 5.30 -7.41 -8.23
CA SER A 56 6.72 -7.70 -8.26
C SER A 56 7.57 -6.52 -7.79
N LYS A 57 8.83 -6.77 -7.49
CA LYS A 57 9.75 -5.67 -7.16
C LYS A 57 9.87 -4.70 -8.32
N GLY A 58 9.90 -5.21 -9.55
CA GLY A 58 9.96 -4.34 -10.73
C GLY A 58 8.76 -3.44 -10.84
N ASP A 59 7.56 -3.97 -10.55
CA ASP A 59 6.35 -3.17 -10.53
C ASP A 59 6.45 -2.05 -9.50
N LEU A 60 6.95 -2.35 -8.32
CA LEU A 60 7.09 -1.36 -7.26
C LEU A 60 8.08 -0.27 -7.66
N ILE A 61 9.22 -0.65 -8.20
CA ILE A 61 10.23 0.31 -8.61
C ILE A 61 9.68 1.23 -9.70
N ALA A 62 8.99 0.65 -10.68
CA ALA A 62 8.44 1.44 -11.78
C ALA A 62 7.33 2.38 -11.31
N SER A 63 6.44 1.92 -10.45
CA SER A 63 5.22 2.64 -10.11
C SER A 63 5.34 3.52 -8.88
N VAL A 64 6.08 3.09 -7.87
CA VAL A 64 6.19 3.84 -6.63
C VAL A 64 7.44 4.70 -6.62
N TRP A 65 8.53 4.21 -7.18
CA TRP A 65 9.81 4.90 -7.20
C TRP A 65 10.12 5.56 -8.54
N GLY A 66 9.19 5.50 -9.50
CA GLY A 66 9.37 6.18 -10.78
C GLY A 66 10.54 5.63 -11.60
N GLY A 67 10.89 4.37 -11.41
CA GLY A 67 11.98 3.75 -12.16
C GLY A 67 13.36 4.01 -11.58
N ARG A 68 13.46 4.67 -10.42
CA ARG A 68 14.76 4.94 -9.79
C ARG A 68 15.36 3.66 -9.24
N ILE A 69 16.67 3.63 -9.18
CA ILE A 69 17.36 2.47 -8.59
C ILE A 69 17.13 2.47 -7.09
N VAL A 70 16.65 1.35 -6.57
CA VAL A 70 16.34 1.18 -5.15
C VAL A 70 16.94 -0.16 -4.70
N SER A 71 17.65 -0.14 -3.58
CA SER A 71 18.24 -1.37 -3.05
C SER A 71 17.16 -2.28 -2.48
N ASP A 72 17.44 -3.58 -2.42
CA ASP A 72 16.53 -4.54 -1.81
C ASP A 72 16.27 -4.21 -0.36
N SER A 73 17.27 -3.75 0.38
CA SER A 73 17.07 -3.40 1.78
C SER A 73 16.14 -2.21 1.94
N THR A 74 16.19 -1.24 1.03
CA THR A 74 15.25 -0.12 1.06
C THR A 74 13.83 -0.59 0.78
N LEU A 75 13.65 -1.45 -0.23
CA LEU A 75 12.33 -2.01 -0.52
C LEU A 75 11.78 -2.74 0.69
N ASP A 76 12.58 -3.62 1.28
CA ASP A 76 12.16 -4.40 2.44
C ASP A 76 11.79 -3.49 3.61
N SER A 77 12.58 -2.43 3.82
CA SER A 77 12.33 -1.47 4.88
C SER A 77 10.99 -0.76 4.70
N ARG A 78 10.68 -0.36 3.47
CA ARG A 78 9.42 0.31 3.18
C ARG A 78 8.22 -0.63 3.28
N ILE A 79 8.39 -1.88 2.85
CA ILE A 79 7.34 -2.89 2.99
C ILE A 79 7.05 -3.15 4.47
N ASN A 80 8.10 -3.24 5.29
CA ASN A 80 7.92 -3.42 6.72
C ASN A 80 7.28 -2.20 7.37
N ALA A 81 7.57 -1.00 6.87
CA ALA A 81 6.92 0.21 7.35
C ALA A 81 5.43 0.21 7.04
N VAL A 82 5.03 -0.30 5.86
CA VAL A 82 3.62 -0.48 5.53
C VAL A 82 2.98 -1.42 6.53
N ARG A 83 3.60 -2.57 6.76
CA ARG A 83 3.05 -3.56 7.71
C ARG A 83 2.86 -2.94 9.09
N LYS A 84 3.87 -2.24 9.56
CA LYS A 84 3.81 -1.64 10.88
C LYS A 84 2.67 -0.61 10.97
N ALA A 85 2.49 0.19 9.93
CA ALA A 85 1.47 1.23 9.93
C ALA A 85 0.06 0.65 10.03
N ILE A 86 -0.16 -0.55 9.51
CA ILE A 86 -1.49 -1.17 9.48
C ILE A 86 -1.62 -2.35 10.46
N GLY A 87 -0.72 -2.42 11.44
CA GLY A 87 -0.83 -3.43 12.48
C GLY A 87 -0.47 -4.85 12.04
N ASP A 88 0.30 -4.98 10.98
CA ASP A 88 0.79 -6.26 10.49
C ASP A 88 2.26 -6.42 10.85
N SER A 89 2.84 -7.56 10.49
CA SER A 89 4.27 -7.81 10.71
C SER A 89 4.80 -8.76 9.64
N GLY A 90 6.13 -8.75 9.49
CA GLY A 90 6.79 -9.68 8.57
C GLY A 90 6.64 -11.12 8.97
N GLU A 91 6.40 -11.37 10.27
CA GLU A 91 6.17 -12.72 10.75
C GLU A 91 4.75 -13.21 10.46
N GLN A 92 3.75 -12.37 10.72
CA GLN A 92 2.35 -12.78 10.61
C GLN A 92 1.81 -12.61 9.20
N GLN A 93 2.19 -11.54 8.53
CA GLN A 93 1.76 -11.25 7.16
C GLN A 93 0.26 -11.44 6.96
N THR A 94 -0.52 -10.83 7.84
CA THR A 94 -1.97 -10.97 7.82
C THR A 94 -2.61 -10.07 6.76
N LEU A 95 -1.96 -8.98 6.40
CA LEU A 95 -2.47 -8.03 5.41
C LEU A 95 -1.55 -7.89 4.20
N VAL A 96 -0.24 -7.88 4.41
CA VAL A 96 0.73 -7.79 3.30
C VAL A 96 1.59 -9.05 3.32
N ARG A 97 1.40 -9.88 2.32
CA ARG A 97 1.99 -11.19 2.25
C ARG A 97 3.13 -11.23 1.24
N THR A 98 4.24 -11.83 1.64
CA THR A 98 5.34 -12.10 0.72
C THR A 98 5.05 -13.39 -0.02
N ILE A 99 5.12 -13.35 -1.35
CA ILE A 99 5.01 -14.53 -2.20
C ILE A 99 6.42 -14.83 -2.67
N PRO A 100 7.05 -15.90 -2.18
CA PRO A 100 8.46 -16.15 -2.48
C PRO A 100 8.74 -16.13 -3.98
N ARG A 101 9.79 -15.42 -4.36
CA ARG A 101 10.28 -15.30 -5.74
C ARG A 101 9.33 -14.56 -6.68
N LYS A 102 8.18 -14.10 -6.19
CA LYS A 102 7.20 -13.43 -7.05
C LYS A 102 7.02 -11.96 -6.67
N GLY A 103 6.90 -11.69 -5.38
CA GLY A 103 6.68 -10.33 -4.92
C GLY A 103 5.85 -10.28 -3.66
N ILE A 104 4.97 -9.30 -3.59
CA ILE A 104 4.11 -9.13 -2.42
C ILE A 104 2.67 -8.90 -2.88
N ARG A 105 1.74 -9.14 -1.97
CA ARG A 105 0.33 -8.95 -2.27
C ARG A 105 -0.42 -8.50 -1.03
N PHE A 106 -1.33 -7.54 -1.20
CA PHE A 106 -2.26 -7.20 -0.14
C PHE A 106 -3.37 -8.23 -0.13
N VAL A 107 -3.55 -8.92 0.99
CA VAL A 107 -4.49 -10.05 1.08
C VAL A 107 -5.67 -9.80 2.00
N GLY A 108 -5.77 -8.60 2.61
CA GLY A 108 -6.90 -8.26 3.47
C GLY A 108 -8.15 -8.00 2.65
N GLU A 109 -9.29 -8.11 3.30
CA GLU A 109 -10.55 -7.71 2.66
C GLU A 109 -10.66 -6.20 2.67
N VAL A 110 -11.05 -5.64 1.53
CA VAL A 110 -11.12 -4.20 1.35
C VAL A 110 -12.50 -3.82 0.83
N LEU A 111 -13.08 -2.81 1.47
CA LEU A 111 -14.26 -2.12 0.94
C LEU A 111 -13.77 -0.86 0.26
N GLN A 112 -14.28 -0.59 -0.91
CA GLN A 112 -13.86 0.56 -1.71
C GLN A 112 -15.05 1.46 -1.97
N GLU A 113 -14.89 2.74 -1.65
CA GLU A 113 -15.88 3.76 -1.92
C GLU A 113 -15.28 4.87 -2.76
N GLN A 114 -16.14 5.54 -3.51
CA GLN A 114 -15.70 6.67 -4.34
C GLN A 114 -16.50 7.93 -3.99
#